data_f037bde9fa1dfe9a7798c6183d8749a3
#
_entry.id   f037bde9fa1dfe9a7798c6183d8749a3
#
_cell.length_a   1.000
_cell.length_b   1.000
_cell.length_c   1.000
_cell.angle_alpha   90.00
_cell.angle_beta   90.00
_cell.angle_gamma   90.00
#
_symmetry.space_group_name_H-M   'P 1'
#
loop_
_entity.id
_entity.type
_entity.pdbx_description
1 polymer ?
#
loop_
_entity_poly.entity_id
_entity_poly.type
_entity_poly.pdbx_seq_one_letter_code
_entity_poly.pdbx_strand_id
1 'polypeptide(L)'
;MIKVFFFVLIVLSPCCFATEEPVGFLWYSVKKEHDQKEKKRAPIPQKGIPFKQLSFTQRDAVLRFYTMEALHKARHTKSVEDMRVFLSLQHYWLEESSRFKQVFQQTMLAYPEYDYSVTHPTSNIGAKITDEVRENKRTEFIASLASTHGVLFFYRGKSPYDVKQIPIISDFCKRFHLTLMPISVDGSIAPELPSSRVDVGQANQMNVRYFPAILLVNPTSKNVSPVAFGLTTQDVLMERFVDVATQFKGGMS
;
A
#
# COMPACT_ATOMS: atom_id res chain seq x y z
N MET A 1 -38.58 70.73 0.75
CA MET A 1 -38.68 69.48 -0.05
C MET A 1 -37.28 68.85 -0.11
N ILE A 2 -36.98 67.94 0.79
CA ILE A 2 -35.70 67.23 0.88
C ILE A 2 -35.88 65.82 0.32
N LYS A 3 -35.24 65.54 -0.82
CA LYS A 3 -35.21 64.19 -1.40
C LYS A 3 -34.09 63.39 -0.71
N VAL A 4 -34.47 62.38 0.06
CA VAL A 4 -33.58 61.39 0.65
C VAL A 4 -33.25 60.34 -0.43
N PHE A 5 -31.96 60.27 -0.80
CA PHE A 5 -31.44 59.24 -1.70
C PHE A 5 -31.03 58.04 -0.86
N PHE A 6 -31.75 56.93 -1.03
CA PHE A 6 -31.48 55.65 -0.37
C PHE A 6 -30.42 54.91 -1.20
N PHE A 7 -29.17 54.83 -0.68
CA PHE A 7 -28.07 54.11 -1.31
C PHE A 7 -28.11 52.67 -0.80
N VAL A 8 -28.62 51.75 -1.66
CA VAL A 8 -28.59 50.32 -1.35
C VAL A 8 -27.18 49.79 -1.67
N LEU A 9 -26.40 49.54 -0.63
CA LEU A 9 -25.09 48.89 -0.72
C LEU A 9 -25.31 47.38 -0.88
N ILE A 10 -25.23 46.85 -2.12
CA ILE A 10 -25.18 45.41 -2.38
C ILE A 10 -23.80 44.89 -2.05
N VAL A 11 -23.65 44.22 -0.90
CA VAL A 11 -22.47 43.49 -0.53
C VAL A 11 -22.45 42.18 -1.34
N LEU A 12 -21.65 42.19 -2.41
CA LEU A 12 -21.31 40.96 -3.14
C LEU A 12 -20.32 40.16 -2.27
N SER A 13 -20.86 39.18 -1.54
CA SER A 13 -20.03 38.13 -0.93
C SER A 13 -19.47 37.26 -2.03
N PRO A 14 -18.13 37.07 -2.13
CA PRO A 14 -17.60 36.05 -3.00
C PRO A 14 -17.94 34.68 -2.39
N CYS A 15 -18.89 33.96 -3.00
CA CYS A 15 -19.05 32.52 -2.74
C CYS A 15 -17.76 31.83 -3.17
N CYS A 16 -16.91 31.54 -2.21
CA CYS A 16 -15.85 30.54 -2.38
C CYS A 16 -16.54 29.19 -2.58
N PHE A 17 -16.71 28.80 -3.83
CA PHE A 17 -16.95 27.39 -4.15
C PHE A 17 -15.64 26.64 -3.91
N ALA A 18 -15.47 26.13 -2.71
CA ALA A 18 -14.53 25.08 -2.46
C ALA A 18 -15.07 23.81 -3.14
N THR A 19 -14.62 23.55 -4.35
CA THR A 19 -14.76 22.25 -4.98
C THR A 19 -13.71 21.33 -4.36
N GLU A 20 -13.91 20.96 -3.09
CA GLU A 20 -13.22 19.76 -2.57
C GLU A 20 -13.87 18.54 -3.23
N GLU A 21 -13.22 18.03 -4.26
CA GLU A 21 -13.54 16.69 -4.76
C GLU A 21 -13.39 15.72 -3.56
N PRO A 22 -14.37 14.85 -3.30
CA PRO A 22 -14.28 13.89 -2.21
C PRO A 22 -13.04 13.04 -2.43
N VAL A 23 -12.16 13.00 -1.43
CA VAL A 23 -10.97 12.15 -1.43
C VAL A 23 -11.44 10.71 -1.52
N GLY A 24 -11.44 10.16 -2.73
CA GLY A 24 -11.75 8.75 -2.96
C GLY A 24 -10.74 7.86 -2.23
N PHE A 25 -11.13 6.63 -2.02
CA PHE A 25 -10.26 5.61 -1.40
C PHE A 25 -8.86 5.70 -1.98
N LEU A 26 -7.81 5.75 -1.14
CA LEU A 26 -6.42 6.13 -1.46
C LEU A 26 -5.81 5.46 -2.72
N TRP A 27 -6.31 4.30 -3.13
CA TRP A 27 -5.87 3.59 -4.33
C TRP A 27 -6.63 3.99 -5.61
N TYR A 28 -7.68 4.84 -5.49
CA TYR A 28 -8.41 5.45 -6.61
C TYR A 28 -8.06 6.92 -6.86
N SER A 29 -7.23 7.54 -6.02
CA SER A 29 -6.73 8.88 -6.30
C SER A 29 -5.69 8.82 -7.41
N VAL A 30 -6.14 8.59 -8.62
CA VAL A 30 -5.34 8.86 -9.81
C VAL A 30 -5.15 10.37 -9.83
N LYS A 31 -3.93 10.86 -9.47
CA LYS A 31 -3.52 12.21 -9.81
C LYS A 31 -3.83 12.39 -11.29
N LYS A 32 -4.79 13.23 -11.61
CA LYS A 32 -4.93 13.75 -12.96
C LYS A 32 -3.69 14.60 -13.22
N GLU A 33 -2.60 13.98 -13.64
CA GLU A 33 -1.56 14.71 -14.34
C GLU A 33 -2.23 15.30 -15.57
N HIS A 34 -2.35 16.61 -15.59
CA HIS A 34 -2.74 17.42 -16.74
C HIS A 34 -1.62 17.41 -17.80
N ASP A 35 -1.12 16.23 -18.13
CA ASP A 35 -0.42 15.94 -19.36
C ASP A 35 -1.27 14.91 -20.12
N GLN A 36 -2.40 15.37 -20.63
CA GLN A 36 -3.00 14.72 -21.77
C GLN A 36 -2.06 14.93 -22.97
N LYS A 37 -0.92 14.20 -22.96
CA LYS A 37 -0.42 13.71 -24.24
C LYS A 37 -1.60 12.94 -24.82
N GLU A 38 -2.29 13.54 -25.80
CA GLU A 38 -3.24 12.83 -26.63
C GLU A 38 -2.61 11.49 -26.99
N LYS A 39 -3.06 10.40 -26.34
CA LYS A 39 -2.76 9.06 -26.83
C LYS A 39 -3.33 9.09 -28.24
N LYS A 40 -2.46 9.23 -29.24
CA LYS A 40 -2.83 9.12 -30.64
C LYS A 40 -3.67 7.86 -30.75
N ARG A 41 -5.00 8.02 -30.87
CA ARG A 41 -5.91 6.92 -31.09
C ARG A 41 -5.36 6.19 -32.32
N ALA A 42 -5.23 4.86 -32.21
CA ALA A 42 -4.80 4.06 -33.36
C ALA A 42 -5.64 4.48 -34.57
N PRO A 43 -5.02 4.76 -35.72
CA PRO A 43 -5.75 5.28 -36.87
C PRO A 43 -6.87 4.32 -37.23
N ILE A 44 -8.09 4.86 -37.33
CA ILE A 44 -9.26 4.11 -37.79
C ILE A 44 -8.93 3.62 -39.19
N PRO A 45 -9.04 2.31 -39.48
CA PRO A 45 -8.65 1.77 -40.78
C PRO A 45 -9.47 2.43 -41.89
N GLN A 46 -8.75 2.86 -42.96
CA GLN A 46 -9.38 3.48 -44.12
C GLN A 46 -10.34 2.48 -44.75
N LYS A 47 -11.48 3.01 -45.27
CA LYS A 47 -12.54 2.25 -45.92
C LYS A 47 -11.93 1.48 -47.11
N GLY A 48 -11.91 0.14 -47.05
CA GLY A 48 -11.46 -0.70 -48.19
C GLY A 48 -10.23 -1.56 -47.93
N ILE A 49 -9.53 -1.42 -46.80
CA ILE A 49 -8.39 -2.31 -46.50
C ILE A 49 -8.93 -3.65 -45.91
N PRO A 50 -8.60 -4.80 -46.52
CA PRO A 50 -9.00 -6.10 -46.00
C PRO A 50 -8.47 -6.31 -44.57
N PHE A 51 -9.28 -6.87 -43.68
CA PHE A 51 -8.92 -7.11 -42.28
C PHE A 51 -7.58 -7.85 -42.09
N LYS A 52 -7.29 -8.80 -42.96
CA LYS A 52 -6.03 -9.56 -42.94
C LYS A 52 -4.78 -8.72 -43.23
N GLN A 53 -4.93 -7.57 -43.89
CA GLN A 53 -3.81 -6.65 -44.24
C GLN A 53 -3.58 -5.60 -43.14
N LEU A 54 -4.47 -5.52 -42.16
CA LEU A 54 -4.30 -4.63 -41.01
C LEU A 54 -3.18 -5.13 -40.09
N SER A 55 -2.49 -4.21 -39.44
CA SER A 55 -1.56 -4.56 -38.38
C SER A 55 -2.31 -5.21 -37.19
N PHE A 56 -1.63 -5.94 -36.33
CA PHE A 56 -2.24 -6.57 -35.18
C PHE A 56 -2.97 -5.56 -34.28
N THR A 57 -2.35 -4.40 -34.02
CA THR A 57 -2.96 -3.31 -33.26
C THR A 57 -4.24 -2.77 -33.91
N GLN A 58 -4.24 -2.64 -35.25
CA GLN A 58 -5.42 -2.18 -35.99
C GLN A 58 -6.55 -3.21 -35.96
N ARG A 59 -6.22 -4.51 -36.06
CA ARG A 59 -7.21 -5.60 -35.93
C ARG A 59 -7.88 -5.57 -34.55
N ASP A 60 -7.08 -5.42 -33.50
CA ASP A 60 -7.57 -5.29 -32.13
C ASP A 60 -8.48 -4.06 -31.98
N ALA A 61 -8.08 -2.92 -32.51
CA ALA A 61 -8.87 -1.69 -32.44
C ALA A 61 -10.24 -1.84 -33.14
N VAL A 62 -10.25 -2.50 -34.31
CA VAL A 62 -11.49 -2.78 -35.06
C VAL A 62 -12.40 -3.71 -34.27
N LEU A 63 -11.87 -4.81 -33.76
CA LEU A 63 -12.65 -5.78 -32.98
C LEU A 63 -13.22 -5.16 -31.70
N ARG A 64 -12.42 -4.37 -30.98
CA ARG A 64 -12.89 -3.64 -29.79
C ARG A 64 -13.99 -2.65 -30.13
N PHE A 65 -13.82 -1.89 -31.23
CA PHE A 65 -14.83 -0.95 -31.67
C PHE A 65 -16.19 -1.65 -31.93
N TYR A 66 -16.19 -2.72 -32.71
CA TYR A 66 -17.43 -3.44 -32.99
C TYR A 66 -18.03 -4.12 -31.78
N THR A 67 -17.21 -4.63 -30.86
CA THR A 67 -17.69 -5.21 -29.60
C THR A 67 -18.40 -4.15 -28.74
N MET A 68 -17.78 -2.97 -28.61
CA MET A 68 -18.38 -1.88 -27.84
C MET A 68 -19.62 -1.32 -28.52
N GLU A 69 -19.61 -1.17 -29.83
CA GLU A 69 -20.79 -0.73 -30.59
C GLU A 69 -21.95 -1.70 -30.43
N ALA A 70 -21.70 -3.00 -30.53
CA ALA A 70 -22.71 -4.03 -30.31
C ALA A 70 -23.27 -3.99 -28.88
N LEU A 71 -22.42 -3.78 -27.87
CA LEU A 71 -22.85 -3.61 -26.48
C LEU A 71 -23.76 -2.39 -26.31
N HIS A 72 -23.32 -1.24 -26.83
CA HIS A 72 -24.10 -0.01 -26.72
C HIS A 72 -25.44 -0.12 -27.44
N LYS A 73 -25.42 -0.70 -28.65
CA LYS A 73 -26.66 -0.95 -29.41
C LYS A 73 -27.62 -1.83 -28.62
N ALA A 74 -27.16 -2.98 -28.10
CA ALA A 74 -27.99 -3.87 -27.29
C ALA A 74 -28.58 -3.19 -26.04
N ARG A 75 -27.79 -2.32 -25.39
CA ARG A 75 -28.26 -1.54 -24.23
C ARG A 75 -29.35 -0.51 -24.58
N HIS A 76 -29.27 0.10 -25.75
CA HIS A 76 -30.26 1.11 -26.19
C HIS A 76 -31.51 0.47 -26.76
N THR A 77 -31.38 -0.53 -27.62
CA THR A 77 -32.52 -1.19 -28.26
C THR A 77 -33.21 -2.18 -27.35
N LYS A 78 -32.50 -2.79 -26.37
CA LYS A 78 -32.99 -3.89 -25.53
C LYS A 78 -33.55 -5.05 -26.34
N SER A 79 -33.03 -5.22 -27.55
CA SER A 79 -33.43 -6.27 -28.48
C SER A 79 -32.63 -7.55 -28.21
N VAL A 80 -33.31 -8.71 -28.28
CA VAL A 80 -32.69 -10.02 -28.17
C VAL A 80 -31.65 -10.24 -29.29
N GLU A 81 -31.93 -9.78 -30.50
CA GLU A 81 -31.02 -9.92 -31.64
C GLU A 81 -29.73 -9.11 -31.45
N ASP A 82 -29.86 -7.87 -31.00
CA ASP A 82 -28.68 -7.02 -30.76
C ASP A 82 -27.84 -7.57 -29.58
N MET A 83 -28.49 -8.10 -28.55
CA MET A 83 -27.79 -8.78 -27.46
C MET A 83 -27.06 -10.03 -27.96
N ARG A 84 -27.67 -10.81 -28.87
CA ARG A 84 -27.02 -11.99 -29.46
C ARG A 84 -25.74 -11.61 -30.23
N VAL A 85 -25.79 -10.50 -30.98
CA VAL A 85 -24.59 -10.00 -31.68
C VAL A 85 -23.47 -9.64 -30.71
N PHE A 86 -23.78 -8.92 -29.63
CA PHE A 86 -22.80 -8.61 -28.61
C PHE A 86 -22.22 -9.87 -27.96
N LEU A 87 -23.07 -10.81 -27.56
CA LEU A 87 -22.63 -12.05 -26.93
C LEU A 87 -21.76 -12.91 -27.85
N SER A 88 -22.00 -12.90 -29.17
CA SER A 88 -21.14 -13.61 -30.12
C SER A 88 -19.72 -13.03 -30.18
N LEU A 89 -19.60 -11.69 -30.13
CA LEU A 89 -18.30 -11.02 -30.06
C LEU A 89 -17.61 -11.23 -28.72
N GLN A 90 -18.36 -11.24 -27.62
CA GLN A 90 -17.84 -11.56 -26.29
C GLN A 90 -17.32 -13.01 -26.24
N HIS A 91 -18.03 -13.96 -26.83
CA HIS A 91 -17.61 -15.35 -26.90
C HIS A 91 -16.28 -15.49 -27.69
N TYR A 92 -16.15 -14.76 -28.80
CA TYR A 92 -14.89 -14.71 -29.53
C TYR A 92 -13.72 -14.26 -28.61
N TRP A 93 -13.90 -13.20 -27.81
CA TRP A 93 -12.86 -12.73 -26.90
C TRP A 93 -12.50 -13.75 -25.81
N LEU A 94 -13.48 -14.50 -25.30
CA LEU A 94 -13.24 -15.55 -24.33
C LEU A 94 -12.44 -16.70 -24.92
N GLU A 95 -12.73 -17.11 -26.17
CA GLU A 95 -11.95 -18.13 -26.87
C GLU A 95 -10.51 -17.68 -27.14
N GLU A 96 -10.32 -16.45 -27.62
CA GLU A 96 -8.99 -15.88 -27.85
C GLU A 96 -8.19 -15.78 -26.53
N SER A 97 -8.82 -15.37 -25.45
CA SER A 97 -8.19 -15.34 -24.12
C SER A 97 -7.78 -16.74 -23.66
N SER A 98 -8.58 -17.75 -23.93
CA SER A 98 -8.25 -19.14 -23.61
C SER A 98 -7.05 -19.65 -24.40
N ARG A 99 -7.00 -19.35 -25.72
CA ARG A 99 -5.86 -19.70 -26.58
C ARG A 99 -4.59 -18.97 -26.13
N PHE A 100 -4.71 -17.68 -25.84
CA PHE A 100 -3.59 -16.90 -25.33
C PHE A 100 -3.03 -17.47 -24.01
N LYS A 101 -3.91 -17.86 -23.08
CA LYS A 101 -3.52 -18.52 -21.83
C LYS A 101 -2.71 -19.79 -22.10
N GLN A 102 -3.12 -20.63 -23.06
CA GLN A 102 -2.39 -21.85 -23.41
C GLN A 102 -0.98 -21.54 -23.93
N VAL A 103 -0.85 -20.58 -24.83
CA VAL A 103 0.45 -20.13 -25.36
C VAL A 103 1.30 -19.53 -24.23
N PHE A 104 0.70 -18.73 -23.35
CA PHE A 104 1.39 -18.18 -22.18
C PHE A 104 1.96 -19.29 -21.30
N GLN A 105 1.16 -20.32 -20.97
CA GLN A 105 1.62 -21.46 -20.17
C GLN A 105 2.75 -22.24 -20.86
N GLN A 106 2.64 -22.48 -22.16
CA GLN A 106 3.71 -23.13 -22.94
C GLN A 106 4.99 -22.29 -22.94
N THR A 107 4.85 -20.96 -23.01
CA THR A 107 6.00 -20.04 -22.98
C THR A 107 6.70 -20.09 -21.61
N MET A 108 5.95 -20.13 -20.50
CA MET A 108 6.54 -20.25 -19.17
C MET A 108 7.30 -21.59 -18.98
N LEU A 109 6.83 -22.66 -19.62
CA LEU A 109 7.53 -23.94 -19.59
C LEU A 109 8.79 -23.95 -20.49
N ALA A 110 8.73 -23.27 -21.63
CA ALA A 110 9.86 -23.18 -22.57
C ALA A 110 10.95 -22.20 -22.11
N TYR A 111 10.55 -21.17 -21.37
CA TYR A 111 11.39 -20.06 -20.92
C TYR A 111 11.14 -19.77 -19.43
N PRO A 112 11.67 -20.64 -18.52
CA PRO A 112 11.41 -20.55 -17.10
C PRO A 112 11.90 -19.23 -16.45
N GLU A 113 12.81 -18.52 -17.09
CA GLU A 113 13.31 -17.22 -16.65
C GLU A 113 12.24 -16.13 -16.59
N TYR A 114 11.13 -16.30 -17.33
CA TYR A 114 9.99 -15.39 -17.29
C TYR A 114 8.89 -15.84 -16.31
N ASP A 115 9.04 -17.02 -15.69
CA ASP A 115 8.08 -17.52 -14.71
C ASP A 115 8.46 -17.05 -13.30
N TYR A 116 7.73 -16.03 -12.82
CA TYR A 116 7.91 -15.51 -11.47
C TYR A 116 7.79 -16.58 -10.38
N SER A 117 6.97 -17.61 -10.58
CA SER A 117 6.76 -18.68 -9.61
C SER A 117 7.98 -19.59 -9.39
N VAL A 118 8.94 -19.58 -10.32
CA VAL A 118 10.20 -20.33 -10.19
C VAL A 118 11.07 -19.76 -9.06
N THR A 119 11.12 -18.43 -8.96
CA THR A 119 11.90 -17.74 -7.92
C THR A 119 11.05 -17.36 -6.71
N HIS A 120 9.74 -17.27 -6.88
CA HIS A 120 8.77 -16.92 -5.83
C HIS A 120 7.63 -17.95 -5.79
N PRO A 121 7.88 -19.13 -5.19
CA PRO A 121 6.92 -20.21 -5.18
C PRO A 121 5.60 -19.80 -4.51
N THR A 122 4.50 -19.92 -5.23
CA THR A 122 3.14 -19.64 -4.73
C THR A 122 2.42 -20.88 -4.20
N SER A 123 3.03 -22.06 -4.34
CA SER A 123 2.48 -23.28 -3.77
C SER A 123 2.55 -23.25 -2.24
N ASN A 124 1.57 -23.87 -1.56
CA ASN A 124 1.53 -23.91 -0.09
C ASN A 124 2.83 -24.44 0.54
N ILE A 125 3.51 -25.39 -0.11
CA ILE A 125 4.79 -25.94 0.37
C ILE A 125 5.92 -24.96 0.11
N GLY A 126 6.04 -24.44 -1.12
CA GLY A 126 7.07 -23.50 -1.48
C GLY A 126 6.96 -22.18 -0.72
N ALA A 127 5.76 -21.67 -0.53
CA ALA A 127 5.51 -20.46 0.28
C ALA A 127 5.95 -20.68 1.73
N LYS A 128 5.61 -21.82 2.36
CA LYS A 128 6.05 -22.12 3.72
C LYS A 128 7.57 -22.16 3.86
N ILE A 129 8.27 -22.83 2.92
CA ILE A 129 9.73 -22.88 2.94
C ILE A 129 10.34 -21.46 2.81
N THR A 130 9.81 -20.66 1.90
CA THR A 130 10.27 -19.29 1.70
C THR A 130 10.00 -18.43 2.95
N ASP A 131 8.82 -18.59 3.57
CA ASP A 131 8.45 -17.88 4.79
C ASP A 131 9.33 -18.30 5.97
N GLU A 132 9.60 -19.60 6.14
CA GLU A 132 10.52 -20.11 7.16
C GLU A 132 11.95 -19.58 6.98
N VAL A 133 12.47 -19.59 5.77
CA VAL A 133 13.80 -19.04 5.47
C VAL A 133 13.87 -17.55 5.77
N ARG A 134 12.84 -16.80 5.40
CA ARG A 134 12.72 -15.36 5.67
C ARG A 134 12.64 -15.08 7.16
N GLU A 135 11.81 -15.83 7.88
CA GLU A 135 11.64 -15.71 9.34
C GLU A 135 12.95 -16.01 10.08
N ASN A 136 13.67 -17.05 9.67
CA ASN A 136 14.96 -17.41 10.25
C ASN A 136 15.99 -16.30 10.02
N LYS A 137 16.11 -15.77 8.81
CA LYS A 137 16.99 -14.64 8.51
C LYS A 137 16.65 -13.40 9.34
N ARG A 138 15.37 -13.06 9.47
CA ARG A 138 14.91 -11.95 10.31
C ARG A 138 15.27 -12.16 11.77
N THR A 139 15.04 -13.37 12.28
CA THR A 139 15.33 -13.76 13.65
C THR A 139 16.82 -13.62 13.95
N GLU A 140 17.69 -14.18 13.10
CA GLU A 140 19.14 -14.06 13.23
C GLU A 140 19.63 -12.61 13.16
N PHE A 141 19.07 -11.83 12.24
CA PHE A 141 19.43 -10.42 12.09
C PHE A 141 19.05 -9.62 13.35
N ILE A 142 17.81 -9.77 13.85
CA ILE A 142 17.37 -9.06 15.06
C ILE A 142 18.19 -9.48 16.27
N ALA A 143 18.50 -10.76 16.42
CA ALA A 143 19.36 -11.25 17.49
C ALA A 143 20.76 -10.64 17.42
N SER A 144 21.30 -10.41 16.23
CA SER A 144 22.59 -9.76 16.05
C SER A 144 22.61 -8.30 16.54
N LEU A 145 21.47 -7.61 16.51
CA LEU A 145 21.34 -6.22 16.99
C LEU A 145 21.50 -6.12 18.51
N ALA A 146 21.23 -7.19 19.27
CA ALA A 146 21.27 -7.18 20.72
C ALA A 146 22.65 -6.80 21.30
N SER A 147 23.72 -7.05 20.54
CA SER A 147 25.09 -6.69 20.96
C SER A 147 25.39 -5.18 20.89
N THR A 148 24.65 -4.44 20.07
CA THR A 148 24.94 -3.04 19.77
C THR A 148 23.76 -2.10 19.99
N HIS A 149 22.57 -2.64 20.12
CA HIS A 149 21.33 -1.85 20.22
C HIS A 149 20.52 -2.23 21.44
N GLY A 150 19.75 -1.26 21.92
CA GLY A 150 18.71 -1.44 22.93
C GLY A 150 17.37 -0.89 22.45
N VAL A 151 16.34 -1.09 23.24
CA VAL A 151 14.97 -0.66 22.96
C VAL A 151 14.53 0.33 24.03
N LEU A 152 14.12 1.53 23.61
CA LEU A 152 13.41 2.47 24.45
C LEU A 152 11.91 2.27 24.24
N PHE A 153 11.18 2.14 25.32
CA PHE A 153 9.72 1.97 25.30
C PHE A 153 9.05 3.06 26.13
N PHE A 154 8.46 4.04 25.44
CA PHE A 154 7.70 5.10 26.07
C PHE A 154 6.24 4.70 26.17
N TYR A 155 5.67 4.78 27.37
CA TYR A 155 4.29 4.40 27.60
C TYR A 155 3.63 5.26 28.70
N ARG A 156 2.32 5.27 28.71
CA ARG A 156 1.50 5.86 29.79
C ARG A 156 0.89 4.73 30.59
N GLY A 157 1.25 4.65 31.88
CA GLY A 157 0.79 3.57 32.73
C GLY A 157 -0.72 3.57 33.01
N LYS A 158 -1.39 4.73 32.82
CA LYS A 158 -2.85 4.86 32.93
C LYS A 158 -3.60 4.55 31.63
N SER A 159 -2.90 4.37 30.49
CA SER A 159 -3.52 4.09 29.20
C SER A 159 -3.68 2.57 29.01
N PRO A 160 -4.90 2.05 28.84
CA PRO A 160 -5.12 0.63 28.60
C PRO A 160 -4.42 0.11 27.32
N TYR A 161 -4.31 0.93 26.30
CA TYR A 161 -3.63 0.57 25.05
C TYR A 161 -2.13 0.42 25.25
N ASP A 162 -1.51 1.34 25.99
CA ASP A 162 -0.08 1.34 26.25
C ASP A 162 0.30 0.13 27.14
N VAL A 163 -0.53 -0.17 28.14
CA VAL A 163 -0.35 -1.35 29.01
C VAL A 163 -0.47 -2.66 28.23
N LYS A 164 -1.35 -2.75 27.23
CA LYS A 164 -1.47 -3.92 26.35
C LYS A 164 -0.23 -4.15 25.46
N GLN A 165 0.56 -3.13 25.19
CA GLN A 165 1.82 -3.28 24.46
C GLN A 165 2.95 -3.89 25.33
N ILE A 166 2.86 -3.79 26.65
CA ILE A 166 3.92 -4.22 27.57
C ILE A 166 4.30 -5.70 27.39
N PRO A 167 3.37 -6.67 27.45
CA PRO A 167 3.73 -8.06 27.27
C PRO A 167 4.34 -8.33 25.89
N ILE A 168 3.83 -7.69 24.86
CA ILE A 168 4.31 -7.88 23.48
C ILE A 168 5.78 -7.45 23.35
N ILE A 169 6.11 -6.25 23.82
CA ILE A 169 7.49 -5.75 23.72
C ILE A 169 8.43 -6.46 24.72
N SER A 170 7.94 -6.84 25.87
CA SER A 170 8.74 -7.59 26.84
C SER A 170 9.13 -8.97 26.34
N ASP A 171 8.19 -9.69 25.75
CA ASP A 171 8.44 -11.01 25.17
C ASP A 171 9.32 -10.92 23.92
N PHE A 172 9.11 -9.88 23.10
CA PHE A 172 9.99 -9.59 21.96
C PHE A 172 11.43 -9.36 22.41
N CYS A 173 11.65 -8.47 23.37
CA CYS A 173 12.99 -8.18 23.86
C CYS A 173 13.65 -9.40 24.54
N LYS A 174 12.88 -10.21 25.27
CA LYS A 174 13.38 -11.47 25.86
C LYS A 174 13.79 -12.47 24.78
N ARG A 175 12.95 -12.66 23.76
CA ARG A 175 13.19 -13.59 22.64
C ARG A 175 14.50 -13.28 21.91
N PHE A 176 14.77 -11.99 21.69
CA PHE A 176 15.94 -11.54 20.92
C PHE A 176 17.10 -11.03 21.77
N HIS A 177 17.02 -11.19 23.09
CA HIS A 177 18.04 -10.73 24.06
C HIS A 177 18.34 -9.22 23.99
N LEU A 178 17.37 -8.42 23.55
CA LEU A 178 17.47 -6.97 23.49
C LEU A 178 17.27 -6.34 24.87
N THR A 179 18.10 -5.38 25.23
CA THR A 179 17.91 -4.60 26.46
C THR A 179 16.70 -3.68 26.31
N LEU A 180 15.68 -3.86 27.16
CA LEU A 180 14.50 -3.01 27.21
C LEU A 180 14.66 -1.94 28.29
N MET A 181 14.51 -0.68 27.92
CA MET A 181 14.45 0.46 28.84
C MET A 181 13.04 1.08 28.77
N PRO A 182 12.14 0.73 29.70
CA PRO A 182 10.80 1.30 29.75
C PRO A 182 10.82 2.68 30.41
N ILE A 183 10.04 3.63 29.85
CA ILE A 183 9.93 5.02 30.31
C ILE A 183 8.44 5.37 30.42
N SER A 184 7.99 5.66 31.64
CA SER A 184 6.64 6.11 31.91
C SER A 184 6.53 7.62 31.68
N VAL A 185 5.68 8.02 30.76
CA VAL A 185 5.49 9.44 30.38
C VAL A 185 4.53 10.16 31.33
N ASP A 186 3.57 9.42 31.92
CA ASP A 186 2.58 9.98 32.84
C ASP A 186 2.96 9.76 34.35
N GLY A 187 4.17 9.26 34.61
CA GLY A 187 4.66 8.95 35.95
C GLY A 187 4.03 7.73 36.61
N SER A 188 3.09 7.06 35.94
CA SER A 188 2.47 5.83 36.44
C SER A 188 3.26 4.62 35.95
N ILE A 189 3.81 3.85 36.88
CA ILE A 189 4.61 2.67 36.58
C ILE A 189 3.69 1.45 36.52
N ALA A 190 3.72 0.73 35.41
CA ALA A 190 2.98 -0.52 35.25
C ALA A 190 3.60 -1.62 36.13
N PRO A 191 2.81 -2.46 36.79
CA PRO A 191 3.33 -3.56 37.65
C PRO A 191 4.22 -4.55 36.88
N GLU A 192 3.97 -4.74 35.59
CA GLU A 192 4.73 -5.65 34.71
C GLU A 192 6.12 -5.11 34.35
N LEU A 193 6.35 -3.79 34.56
CA LEU A 193 7.62 -3.13 34.28
C LEU A 193 8.12 -2.30 35.47
N PRO A 194 8.43 -2.94 36.60
CA PRO A 194 8.83 -2.23 37.83
C PRO A 194 10.14 -1.44 37.68
N SER A 195 10.97 -1.79 36.69
CA SER A 195 12.22 -1.10 36.37
C SER A 195 12.04 0.15 35.52
N SER A 196 10.80 0.57 35.25
CA SER A 196 10.51 1.76 34.44
C SER A 196 11.08 3.03 35.07
N ARG A 197 11.62 3.88 34.23
CA ARG A 197 12.01 5.25 34.60
C ARG A 197 10.85 6.22 34.32
N VAL A 198 10.77 7.28 35.08
CA VAL A 198 9.83 8.36 34.81
C VAL A 198 10.48 9.29 33.77
N ASP A 199 9.70 9.70 32.75
CA ASP A 199 10.14 10.67 31.77
C ASP A 199 10.42 12.05 32.40
N VAL A 200 11.61 12.57 32.20
CA VAL A 200 12.02 13.91 32.62
C VAL A 200 12.30 14.80 31.41
N GLY A 201 11.63 14.53 30.30
CA GLY A 201 11.73 15.30 29.05
C GLY A 201 12.37 14.54 27.90
N GLN A 202 12.75 13.26 28.08
CA GLN A 202 13.36 12.46 27.01
C GLN A 202 12.40 12.27 25.82
N ALA A 203 11.11 12.07 26.08
CA ALA A 203 10.10 11.96 25.03
C ALA A 203 10.11 13.21 24.11
N ASN A 204 10.16 14.40 24.70
CA ASN A 204 10.21 15.64 23.95
C ASN A 204 11.55 15.82 23.19
N GLN A 205 12.69 15.48 23.82
CA GLN A 205 14.00 15.56 23.20
C GLN A 205 14.13 14.63 21.97
N MET A 206 13.46 13.46 22.03
CA MET A 206 13.42 12.49 20.93
C MET A 206 12.23 12.69 19.99
N ASN A 207 11.48 13.80 20.15
CA ASN A 207 10.30 14.14 19.35
C ASN A 207 9.21 13.04 19.33
N VAL A 208 9.07 12.32 20.46
CA VAL A 208 8.04 11.28 20.64
C VAL A 208 6.72 11.96 21.04
N ARG A 209 5.73 11.91 20.17
CA ARG A 209 4.41 12.57 20.35
C ARG A 209 3.25 11.59 20.48
N TYR A 210 3.43 10.34 20.04
CA TYR A 210 2.40 9.31 20.02
C TYR A 210 2.84 8.13 20.90
N PHE A 211 1.91 7.60 21.69
CA PHE A 211 2.17 6.52 22.64
C PHE A 211 1.19 5.35 22.46
N PRO A 212 1.63 4.12 22.79
CA PRO A 212 2.98 3.74 23.18
C PRO A 212 3.96 3.95 22.02
N ALA A 213 5.26 4.16 22.33
CA ALA A 213 6.31 4.34 21.32
C ALA A 213 7.48 3.40 21.59
N ILE A 214 7.95 2.77 20.53
CA ILE A 214 9.09 1.84 20.56
C ILE A 214 10.19 2.41 19.65
N LEU A 215 11.37 2.62 20.22
CA LEU A 215 12.51 3.17 19.51
C LEU A 215 13.71 2.22 19.65
N LEU A 216 14.43 2.02 18.55
CA LEU A 216 15.72 1.34 18.53
C LEU A 216 16.81 2.35 18.81
N VAL A 217 17.67 2.08 19.77
CA VAL A 217 18.78 2.95 20.13
C VAL A 217 20.10 2.24 20.02
N ASN A 218 21.06 2.89 19.41
CA ASN A 218 22.46 2.48 19.46
C ASN A 218 23.21 3.41 20.43
N PRO A 219 23.57 2.93 21.62
CA PRO A 219 24.20 3.78 22.64
C PRO A 219 25.59 4.27 22.25
N THR A 220 26.31 3.54 21.39
CA THR A 220 27.65 3.91 20.93
C THR A 220 27.61 5.09 19.97
N SER A 221 26.74 5.02 18.96
CA SER A 221 26.57 6.09 17.97
C SER A 221 25.60 7.18 18.43
N LYS A 222 24.90 6.97 19.54
CA LYS A 222 23.81 7.83 20.04
C LYS A 222 22.66 8.00 19.03
N ASN A 223 22.53 7.06 18.10
CA ASN A 223 21.45 7.08 17.12
C ASN A 223 20.18 6.50 17.74
N VAL A 224 19.07 7.20 17.54
CA VAL A 224 17.74 6.78 17.99
C VAL A 224 16.81 6.78 16.79
N SER A 225 16.21 5.65 16.51
CA SER A 225 15.32 5.48 15.36
C SER A 225 13.96 4.96 15.82
N PRO A 226 12.86 5.61 15.44
CA PRO A 226 11.52 5.12 15.78
C PRO A 226 11.22 3.83 15.03
N VAL A 227 10.69 2.83 15.75
CA VAL A 227 10.26 1.54 15.19
C VAL A 227 8.74 1.49 15.10
N ALA A 228 8.05 1.86 16.17
CA ALA A 228 6.60 1.79 16.17
C ALA A 228 5.97 2.86 17.08
N PHE A 229 4.80 3.32 16.66
CA PHE A 229 3.91 4.13 17.46
C PHE A 229 2.54 3.45 17.55
N GLY A 230 1.91 3.48 18.73
CA GLY A 230 0.67 2.79 18.99
C GLY A 230 0.83 1.29 19.23
N LEU A 231 -0.30 0.60 19.42
CA LEU A 231 -0.34 -0.84 19.67
C LEU A 231 0.10 -1.61 18.42
N THR A 232 1.06 -2.52 18.59
CA THR A 232 1.71 -3.23 17.48
C THR A 232 1.92 -4.70 17.85
N THR A 233 1.73 -5.61 16.89
CA THR A 233 1.96 -7.06 17.07
C THR A 233 3.44 -7.43 16.95
N GLN A 234 3.81 -8.65 17.40
CA GLN A 234 5.19 -9.12 17.30
C GLN A 234 5.68 -9.24 15.85
N ASP A 235 4.83 -9.70 14.93
CA ASP A 235 5.20 -9.87 13.52
C ASP A 235 5.55 -8.52 12.87
N VAL A 236 4.71 -7.51 13.12
CA VAL A 236 4.97 -6.14 12.64
C VAL A 236 6.22 -5.54 13.29
N LEU A 237 6.49 -5.85 14.57
CA LEU A 237 7.72 -5.43 15.22
C LEU A 237 8.94 -6.05 14.53
N MET A 238 8.93 -7.35 14.25
CA MET A 238 10.03 -8.02 13.55
C MET A 238 10.34 -7.36 12.21
N GLU A 239 9.31 -7.11 11.40
CA GLU A 239 9.47 -6.44 10.12
C GLU A 239 10.09 -5.05 10.29
N ARG A 240 9.51 -4.21 11.15
CA ARG A 240 9.97 -2.84 11.37
C ARG A 240 11.37 -2.74 11.98
N PHE A 241 11.74 -3.67 12.87
CA PHE A 241 13.09 -3.71 13.42
C PHE A 241 14.13 -3.95 12.32
N VAL A 242 13.84 -4.86 11.38
CA VAL A 242 14.70 -5.11 10.23
C VAL A 242 14.77 -3.87 9.33
N ASP A 243 13.63 -3.30 8.96
CA ASP A 243 13.57 -2.15 8.08
C ASP A 243 14.32 -0.94 8.64
N VAL A 244 14.10 -0.63 9.91
CA VAL A 244 14.74 0.50 10.59
C VAL A 244 16.25 0.27 10.73
N ALA A 245 16.68 -0.92 11.13
CA ALA A 245 18.09 -1.24 11.30
C ALA A 245 18.84 -1.28 9.97
N THR A 246 18.18 -1.67 8.87
CA THR A 246 18.74 -1.65 7.50
C THR A 246 18.53 -0.30 6.79
N GLN A 247 17.92 0.68 7.46
CA GLN A 247 17.57 1.98 6.86
C GLN A 247 16.70 1.84 5.60
N PHE A 248 15.76 0.89 5.60
CA PHE A 248 14.88 0.58 4.46
C PHE A 248 15.63 0.22 3.17
N LYS A 249 16.89 -0.15 3.27
CA LYS A 249 17.66 -0.69 2.14
C LYS A 249 17.28 -2.14 1.96
N GLY A 250 16.19 -2.37 1.20
CA GLY A 250 15.61 -3.69 0.97
C GLY A 250 16.67 -4.75 0.60
N GLY A 251 16.78 -5.79 1.39
CA GLY A 251 17.74 -6.86 1.21
C GLY A 251 17.35 -8.18 1.87
N MET A 252 16.17 -8.24 2.51
CA MET A 252 15.67 -9.47 3.14
C MET A 252 14.25 -9.85 2.66
N SER A 253 13.88 -9.36 1.46
CA SER A 253 12.66 -9.81 0.77
C SER A 253 12.89 -11.18 0.13
#